data_d2a22c3b7f818cb23b556978bc6d0ae2
#
_entry.id   d2a22c3b7f818cb23b556978bc6d0ae2
#
_cell.length_a   1.000
_cell.length_b   1.000
_cell.length_c   1.000
_cell.angle_alpha   90.00
_cell.angle_beta   90.00
_cell.angle_gamma   90.00
#
_symmetry.space_group_name_H-M   'P 1'
#
loop_
_entity.id
_entity.type
_entity.pdbx_description
1 polymer ?
#
loop_
_entity_poly.entity_id
_entity_poly.type
_entity_poly.pdbx_seq_one_letter_code
_entity_poly.pdbx_strand_id
1 'polypeptide(L)'
;DALSLKGSLLSLMRQDAENSYVKTTDFGKLASAKGEVVTVMNMSFIPNDITMQMRMGMPADLKLEDIKYLVSATFEKGKIVVDVETLIENKDLIAMYEKQSAASSCIKGACLEYFPANTLVWAGGNINGKGIYDLLCENPTIRQALDNSMLPIDIEGIFSSIHGDVAVGYNSLSNNDLLIYADVTNKDFLQS
;
A
#
# COMPACT_ATOMS: atom_id res chain seq x y z
N ASP A 1 -6.22 -8.51 -35.26
CA ASP A 1 -7.08 -9.04 -36.34
C ASP A 1 -8.31 -8.14 -36.47
N ALA A 2 -8.51 -7.53 -37.67
CA ALA A 2 -9.57 -6.54 -37.92
C ALA A 2 -11.00 -7.15 -37.75
N LEU A 3 -11.15 -8.46 -38.00
CA LEU A 3 -12.40 -9.16 -37.77
C LEU A 3 -12.73 -9.30 -36.26
N SER A 4 -11.72 -9.51 -35.42
CA SER A 4 -11.87 -9.56 -33.98
C SER A 4 -12.25 -8.18 -33.42
N LEU A 5 -11.61 -7.10 -33.89
CA LEU A 5 -11.95 -5.74 -33.50
C LEU A 5 -13.39 -5.35 -33.87
N LYS A 6 -13.81 -5.65 -35.09
CA LYS A 6 -15.19 -5.43 -35.54
C LYS A 6 -16.21 -6.21 -34.69
N GLY A 7 -15.91 -7.49 -34.37
CA GLY A 7 -16.75 -8.31 -33.50
C GLY A 7 -16.88 -7.71 -32.10
N SER A 8 -15.78 -7.27 -31.51
CA SER A 8 -15.75 -6.62 -30.19
C SER A 8 -16.53 -5.31 -30.18
N LEU A 9 -16.39 -4.47 -31.21
CA LEU A 9 -17.14 -3.22 -31.33
C LEU A 9 -18.64 -3.47 -31.48
N LEU A 10 -19.05 -4.46 -32.30
CA LEU A 10 -20.46 -4.80 -32.44
C LEU A 10 -21.03 -5.37 -31.13
N SER A 11 -20.28 -6.13 -30.37
CA SER A 11 -20.68 -6.62 -29.05
C SER A 11 -20.92 -5.46 -28.08
N LEU A 12 -20.00 -4.49 -28.02
CA LEU A 12 -20.15 -3.29 -27.19
C LEU A 12 -21.36 -2.45 -27.60
N MET A 13 -21.58 -2.26 -28.92
CA MET A 13 -22.73 -1.49 -29.41
C MET A 13 -24.08 -2.17 -29.14
N ARG A 14 -24.09 -3.50 -29.00
CA ARG A 14 -25.29 -4.31 -28.70
C ARG A 14 -25.46 -4.62 -27.23
N GLN A 15 -24.56 -4.12 -26.39
CA GLN A 15 -24.63 -4.30 -24.94
C GLN A 15 -25.93 -3.70 -24.43
N ASP A 16 -26.73 -4.50 -23.72
CA ASP A 16 -27.92 -4.01 -23.06
C ASP A 16 -27.61 -3.27 -21.76
N ALA A 17 -28.59 -2.52 -21.27
CA ALA A 17 -28.41 -1.69 -20.08
C ALA A 17 -28.07 -2.50 -18.84
N GLU A 18 -28.50 -3.75 -18.73
CA GLU A 18 -28.26 -4.62 -17.58
C GLU A 18 -26.79 -5.05 -17.46
N ASN A 19 -26.11 -5.17 -18.60
CA ASN A 19 -24.69 -5.54 -18.68
C ASN A 19 -23.78 -4.32 -18.77
N SER A 20 -24.32 -3.10 -18.64
CA SER A 20 -23.55 -1.87 -18.69
C SER A 20 -22.81 -1.60 -17.39
N TYR A 21 -21.59 -1.04 -17.49
CA TYR A 21 -20.79 -0.60 -16.35
C TYR A 21 -21.55 0.37 -15.41
N VAL A 22 -22.49 1.16 -15.94
CA VAL A 22 -23.35 2.06 -15.16
C VAL A 22 -24.22 1.37 -14.12
N LYS A 23 -24.42 0.05 -14.24
CA LYS A 23 -25.15 -0.76 -13.27
C LYS A 23 -24.27 -1.33 -12.17
N THR A 24 -22.97 -1.17 -12.26
CA THR A 24 -22.04 -1.67 -11.24
C THR A 24 -21.98 -0.74 -10.02
N THR A 25 -21.69 -1.32 -8.87
CA THR A 25 -21.44 -0.55 -7.63
C THR A 25 -20.25 0.40 -7.80
N ASP A 26 -19.24 0.00 -8.56
CA ASP A 26 -18.05 0.80 -8.87
C ASP A 26 -18.42 2.08 -9.60
N PHE A 27 -19.35 2.01 -10.60
CA PHE A 27 -19.81 3.20 -11.27
C PHE A 27 -20.57 4.16 -10.33
N GLY A 28 -21.39 3.62 -9.42
CA GLY A 28 -22.09 4.42 -8.41
C GLY A 28 -21.11 5.24 -7.56
N LYS A 29 -20.00 4.63 -7.12
CA LYS A 29 -18.94 5.30 -6.38
C LYS A 29 -18.20 6.34 -7.24
N LEU A 30 -17.83 5.95 -8.47
CA LEU A 30 -17.20 6.85 -9.43
C LEU A 30 -18.06 8.11 -9.68
N ALA A 31 -19.36 7.94 -9.90
CA ALA A 31 -20.29 9.03 -10.18
C ALA A 31 -20.55 9.95 -8.97
N SER A 32 -20.35 9.46 -7.75
CA SER A 32 -20.52 10.23 -6.50
C SER A 32 -19.23 10.87 -6.01
N ALA A 33 -18.09 10.45 -6.50
CA ALA A 33 -16.79 10.96 -6.08
C ALA A 33 -16.60 12.44 -6.51
N LYS A 34 -15.87 13.17 -5.68
CA LYS A 34 -15.56 14.58 -5.92
C LYS A 34 -14.12 14.70 -6.40
N GLY A 35 -13.88 15.51 -7.42
CA GLY A 35 -12.57 15.76 -8.01
C GLY A 35 -12.69 16.14 -9.48
N GLU A 36 -11.70 16.82 -10.04
CA GLU A 36 -11.67 17.14 -11.46
C GLU A 36 -11.28 15.92 -12.31
N VAL A 37 -10.53 15.01 -11.72
CA VAL A 37 -10.22 13.70 -12.32
C VAL A 37 -10.59 12.61 -11.34
N VAL A 38 -11.42 11.67 -11.77
CA VAL A 38 -11.80 10.51 -10.94
C VAL A 38 -11.64 9.25 -11.78
N THR A 39 -11.04 8.22 -11.18
CA THR A 39 -10.85 6.92 -11.82
C THR A 39 -11.06 5.77 -10.83
N VAL A 40 -11.60 4.68 -11.33
CA VAL A 40 -11.60 3.38 -10.63
C VAL A 40 -10.66 2.45 -11.36
N MET A 41 -9.74 1.83 -10.63
CA MET A 41 -8.83 0.83 -11.17
C MET A 41 -8.78 -0.37 -10.24
N ASN A 42 -8.50 -1.55 -10.79
CA ASN A 42 -8.22 -2.74 -9.99
C ASN A 42 -6.73 -3.13 -10.11
N MET A 43 -6.27 -3.94 -9.16
CA MET A 43 -4.87 -4.38 -9.12
C MET A 43 -4.45 -5.26 -10.30
N SER A 44 -5.41 -5.84 -11.06
CA SER A 44 -5.10 -6.64 -12.25
C SER A 44 -4.53 -5.80 -13.40
N PHE A 45 -4.69 -4.47 -13.33
CA PHE A 45 -4.07 -3.53 -14.28
C PHE A 45 -2.55 -3.43 -14.10
N ILE A 46 -2.03 -3.76 -12.90
CA ILE A 46 -0.59 -3.69 -12.62
C ILE A 46 0.11 -4.90 -13.23
N PRO A 47 1.25 -4.72 -13.94
CA PRO A 47 2.00 -5.82 -14.52
C PRO A 47 2.39 -6.90 -13.50
N ASN A 48 2.41 -8.16 -13.93
CA ASN A 48 2.61 -9.31 -13.05
C ASN A 48 3.96 -9.33 -12.33
N ASP A 49 5.00 -8.78 -12.93
CA ASP A 49 6.34 -8.65 -12.33
C ASP A 49 6.33 -7.76 -11.08
N ILE A 50 5.51 -6.70 -11.08
CA ILE A 50 5.31 -5.83 -9.92
C ILE A 50 4.39 -6.50 -8.89
N THR A 51 3.29 -7.09 -9.34
CA THR A 51 2.32 -7.72 -8.44
C THR A 51 2.85 -8.97 -7.75
N MET A 52 3.83 -9.66 -8.35
CA MET A 52 4.46 -10.84 -7.74
C MET A 52 5.16 -10.50 -6.43
N GLN A 53 5.83 -9.35 -6.34
CA GLN A 53 6.45 -8.89 -5.10
C GLN A 53 5.41 -8.48 -4.05
N MET A 54 4.32 -7.85 -4.48
CA MET A 54 3.23 -7.46 -3.58
C MET A 54 2.47 -8.66 -3.02
N ARG A 55 2.36 -9.76 -3.79
CA ARG A 55 1.69 -11.00 -3.37
C ARG A 55 2.40 -11.74 -2.24
N MET A 56 3.69 -11.51 -2.01
CA MET A 56 4.44 -12.21 -0.95
C MET A 56 3.87 -11.98 0.46
N GLY A 57 3.13 -10.87 0.67
CA GLY A 57 2.48 -10.58 1.94
C GLY A 57 0.95 -10.79 1.96
N MET A 58 0.37 -11.29 0.85
CA MET A 58 -1.08 -11.43 0.71
C MET A 58 -1.53 -12.88 0.84
N PRO A 59 -2.80 -13.14 1.23
CA PRO A 59 -3.39 -14.48 1.20
C PRO A 59 -3.26 -15.12 -0.19
N ALA A 60 -2.95 -16.43 -0.22
CA ALA A 60 -2.66 -17.14 -1.48
C ALA A 60 -3.86 -17.27 -2.43
N ASP A 61 -5.07 -17.22 -1.90
CA ASP A 61 -6.35 -17.30 -2.60
C ASP A 61 -6.90 -15.94 -3.07
N LEU A 62 -6.17 -14.86 -2.74
CA LEU A 62 -6.56 -13.51 -3.10
C LEU A 62 -6.47 -13.27 -4.60
N LYS A 63 -7.57 -12.81 -5.18
CA LYS A 63 -7.60 -12.33 -6.56
C LYS A 63 -7.31 -10.84 -6.60
N LEU A 64 -6.37 -10.42 -7.44
CA LEU A 64 -6.01 -9.00 -7.59
C LEU A 64 -7.16 -8.13 -8.10
N GLU A 65 -8.09 -8.72 -8.83
CA GLU A 65 -9.33 -8.08 -9.28
C GLU A 65 -10.29 -7.71 -8.14
N ASP A 66 -10.14 -8.35 -6.96
CA ASP A 66 -10.93 -8.04 -5.76
C ASP A 66 -10.43 -6.78 -5.04
N ILE A 67 -9.22 -6.31 -5.39
CA ILE A 67 -8.64 -5.08 -4.85
C ILE A 67 -8.84 -3.97 -5.88
N LYS A 68 -9.69 -3.02 -5.55
CA LYS A 68 -9.98 -1.86 -6.39
C LYS A 68 -9.65 -0.58 -5.64
N TYR A 69 -9.30 0.44 -6.39
CA TYR A 69 -9.04 1.78 -5.88
C TYR A 69 -9.90 2.79 -6.61
N LEU A 70 -10.52 3.67 -5.86
CA LEU A 70 -11.11 4.91 -6.35
C LEU A 70 -10.09 6.02 -6.08
N VAL A 71 -9.59 6.62 -7.14
CA VAL A 71 -8.61 7.69 -7.07
C VAL A 71 -9.28 8.96 -7.56
N SER A 72 -9.22 10.02 -6.78
CA SER A 72 -9.68 11.34 -7.18
C SER A 72 -8.56 12.36 -7.04
N ALA A 73 -8.47 13.27 -8.01
CA ALA A 73 -7.52 14.36 -8.00
C ALA A 73 -8.25 15.70 -8.10
N THR A 74 -7.87 16.61 -7.22
CA THR A 74 -8.39 17.98 -7.15
C THR A 74 -7.24 18.97 -7.32
N PHE A 75 -7.39 19.91 -8.23
CA PHE A 75 -6.39 20.93 -8.53
C PHE A 75 -6.71 22.21 -7.78
N GLU A 76 -5.92 22.50 -6.75
CA GLU A 76 -6.03 23.72 -5.96
C GLU A 76 -4.87 24.68 -6.26
N LYS A 77 -5.00 25.93 -5.81
CA LYS A 77 -3.92 26.92 -6.00
C LYS A 77 -2.64 26.47 -5.30
N GLY A 78 -1.62 26.13 -6.09
CA GLY A 78 -0.29 25.74 -5.60
C GLY A 78 -0.17 24.29 -5.09
N LYS A 79 -1.22 23.47 -5.21
CA LYS A 79 -1.16 22.04 -4.86
C LYS A 79 -2.13 21.19 -5.67
N ILE A 80 -1.82 19.91 -5.75
CA ILE A 80 -2.72 18.87 -6.24
C ILE A 80 -3.02 17.97 -5.05
N VAL A 81 -4.31 17.78 -4.78
CA VAL A 81 -4.77 16.84 -3.75
C VAL A 81 -5.19 15.57 -4.45
N VAL A 82 -4.62 14.45 -4.02
CA VAL A 82 -4.97 13.12 -4.53
C VAL A 82 -5.50 12.29 -3.37
N ASP A 83 -6.76 11.90 -3.46
CA ASP A 83 -7.39 11.00 -2.51
C ASP A 83 -7.48 9.60 -3.13
N VAL A 84 -7.13 8.59 -2.35
CA VAL A 84 -7.19 7.19 -2.74
C VAL A 84 -8.04 6.43 -1.74
N GLU A 85 -9.19 5.95 -2.20
CA GLU A 85 -10.07 5.09 -1.42
C GLU A 85 -9.92 3.65 -1.91
N THR A 86 -9.69 2.72 -0.97
CA THR A 86 -9.64 1.29 -1.30
C THR A 86 -11.04 0.72 -1.26
N LEU A 87 -11.47 0.13 -2.37
CA LEU A 87 -12.76 -0.53 -2.52
C LEU A 87 -12.56 -2.03 -2.43
N ILE A 88 -12.84 -2.61 -1.27
CA ILE A 88 -12.65 -4.04 -1.00
C ILE A 88 -13.99 -4.64 -0.58
N GLU A 89 -14.37 -5.75 -1.24
CA GLU A 89 -15.55 -6.53 -0.90
C GLU A 89 -15.18 -7.86 -0.22
N ASN A 90 -13.92 -8.30 -0.37
CA ASN A 90 -13.40 -9.52 0.23
C ASN A 90 -13.21 -9.33 1.75
N LYS A 91 -13.89 -10.19 2.55
CA LYS A 91 -13.89 -10.08 4.02
C LYS A 91 -12.52 -10.34 4.65
N ASP A 92 -11.74 -11.24 4.07
CA ASP A 92 -10.41 -11.58 4.60
C ASP A 92 -9.44 -10.43 4.38
N LEU A 93 -9.56 -9.75 3.23
CA LEU A 93 -8.84 -8.51 2.97
C LEU A 93 -9.25 -7.38 3.90
N ILE A 94 -10.54 -7.19 4.13
CA ILE A 94 -11.02 -6.18 5.09
C ILE A 94 -10.40 -6.44 6.46
N ALA A 95 -10.46 -7.69 6.96
CA ALA A 95 -9.87 -8.06 8.23
C ALA A 95 -8.34 -7.82 8.28
N MET A 96 -7.63 -8.09 7.18
CA MET A 96 -6.20 -7.81 7.07
C MET A 96 -5.90 -6.30 7.14
N TYR A 97 -6.66 -5.48 6.42
CA TYR A 97 -6.52 -4.02 6.47
C TYR A 97 -6.87 -3.44 7.83
N GLU A 98 -7.89 -3.98 8.51
CA GLU A 98 -8.23 -3.58 9.88
C GLU A 98 -7.08 -3.86 10.85
N LYS A 99 -6.45 -5.04 10.76
CA LYS A 99 -5.27 -5.39 11.56
C LYS A 99 -4.09 -4.47 11.25
N GLN A 100 -3.82 -4.20 9.96
CA GLN A 100 -2.78 -3.28 9.54
C GLN A 100 -3.03 -1.86 10.04
N SER A 101 -4.27 -1.40 9.96
CA SER A 101 -4.68 -0.10 10.48
C SER A 101 -4.53 -0.01 12.00
N ALA A 102 -4.81 -1.11 12.73
CA ALA A 102 -4.60 -1.17 14.18
C ALA A 102 -3.11 -1.15 14.57
N ALA A 103 -2.22 -1.62 13.67
CA ALA A 103 -0.77 -1.60 13.86
C ALA A 103 -0.11 -0.28 13.39
N SER A 104 -0.89 0.68 12.90
CA SER A 104 -0.40 1.98 12.42
C SER A 104 -1.24 3.13 12.98
N SER A 105 -0.69 4.33 12.97
CA SER A 105 -1.40 5.55 13.36
C SER A 105 -0.88 6.75 12.58
N CYS A 106 -1.44 7.93 12.84
CA CYS A 106 -0.97 9.15 12.20
C CYS A 106 0.46 9.48 12.66
N ILE A 107 1.31 9.83 11.70
CA ILE A 107 2.67 10.27 11.98
C ILE A 107 2.64 11.55 12.84
N LYS A 108 3.51 11.61 13.84
CA LYS A 108 3.63 12.77 14.73
C LYS A 108 4.55 13.84 14.15
N GLY A 109 5.48 13.45 13.29
CA GLY A 109 6.36 14.33 12.54
C GLY A 109 7.59 14.84 13.31
N ALA A 110 7.82 14.39 14.53
CA ALA A 110 9.02 14.78 15.30
C ALA A 110 10.32 14.38 14.57
N CYS A 111 10.28 13.32 13.78
CA CYS A 111 11.42 12.85 12.97
C CYS A 111 11.84 13.84 11.88
N LEU A 112 10.97 14.77 11.46
CA LEU A 112 11.26 15.69 10.35
C LEU A 112 12.46 16.62 10.63
N GLU A 113 12.72 16.96 11.87
CA GLU A 113 13.86 17.81 12.26
C GLU A 113 15.23 17.17 12.00
N TYR A 114 15.28 15.82 11.89
CA TYR A 114 16.52 15.08 11.65
C TYR A 114 16.86 14.93 10.17
N PHE A 115 15.92 15.27 9.27
CA PHE A 115 16.15 15.18 7.82
C PHE A 115 16.68 16.50 7.27
N PRO A 116 17.77 16.47 6.47
CA PRO A 116 18.34 17.66 5.85
C PRO A 116 17.36 18.37 4.92
N ALA A 117 17.50 19.68 4.79
CA ALA A 117 16.64 20.49 3.92
C ALA A 117 16.75 20.13 2.42
N ASN A 118 17.82 19.44 2.02
CA ASN A 118 18.03 18.94 0.66
C ASN A 118 17.53 17.51 0.46
N THR A 119 16.76 16.95 1.36
CA THR A 119 16.14 15.64 1.20
C THR A 119 15.24 15.64 -0.04
N LEU A 120 15.54 14.75 -1.00
CA LEU A 120 14.84 14.67 -2.28
C LEU A 120 13.51 13.93 -2.17
N VAL A 121 13.51 12.83 -1.41
CA VAL A 121 12.34 12.02 -1.15
C VAL A 121 12.30 11.68 0.33
N TRP A 122 11.14 11.81 0.91
CA TRP A 122 10.87 11.42 2.28
C TRP A 122 9.60 10.58 2.33
N ALA A 123 9.66 9.48 3.08
CA ALA A 123 8.50 8.64 3.37
C ALA A 123 8.52 8.25 4.84
N GLY A 124 7.36 8.25 5.48
CA GLY A 124 7.26 7.87 6.87
C GLY A 124 5.86 7.46 7.28
N GLY A 125 5.77 6.85 8.45
CA GLY A 125 4.54 6.42 9.08
C GLY A 125 4.73 6.26 10.57
N ASN A 126 3.64 6.12 11.30
CA ASN A 126 3.68 5.78 12.71
C ASN A 126 3.21 4.35 12.89
N ILE A 127 4.04 3.50 13.50
CA ILE A 127 3.80 2.06 13.58
C ILE A 127 3.95 1.52 15.01
N ASN A 128 3.20 0.46 15.28
CA ASN A 128 3.45 -0.47 16.36
C ASN A 128 4.21 -1.67 15.78
N GLY A 129 5.51 -1.72 16.00
CA GLY A 129 6.37 -2.70 15.37
C GLY A 129 6.02 -4.14 15.76
N LYS A 130 5.60 -4.40 17.02
CA LYS A 130 5.11 -5.73 17.41
C LYS A 130 3.88 -6.14 16.60
N GLY A 131 2.92 -5.23 16.41
CA GLY A 131 1.74 -5.50 15.59
C GLY A 131 2.09 -5.78 14.13
N ILE A 132 3.07 -5.06 13.57
CA ILE A 132 3.58 -5.34 12.21
C ILE A 132 4.27 -6.70 12.15
N TYR A 133 5.11 -7.04 13.13
CA TYR A 133 5.76 -8.36 13.20
C TYR A 133 4.74 -9.50 13.25
N ASP A 134 3.73 -9.38 14.11
CA ASP A 134 2.66 -10.38 14.24
C ASP A 134 1.89 -10.55 12.92
N LEU A 135 1.59 -9.45 12.23
CA LEU A 135 0.95 -9.46 10.92
C LEU A 135 1.81 -10.16 9.86
N LEU A 136 3.12 -9.90 9.82
CA LEU A 136 4.06 -10.57 8.92
C LEU A 136 4.13 -12.07 9.20
N CYS A 137 4.10 -12.48 10.47
CA CYS A 137 4.12 -13.86 10.91
C CYS A 137 2.84 -14.65 10.62
N GLU A 138 1.74 -13.97 10.24
CA GLU A 138 0.54 -14.65 9.72
C GLU A 138 0.81 -15.33 8.36
N ASN A 139 1.80 -14.83 7.58
CA ASN A 139 2.23 -15.48 6.35
C ASN A 139 3.24 -16.60 6.67
N PRO A 140 2.91 -17.88 6.39
CA PRO A 140 3.77 -19.01 6.75
C PRO A 140 5.17 -18.94 6.10
N THR A 141 5.25 -18.40 4.88
CA THR A 141 6.52 -18.26 4.14
C THR A 141 7.43 -17.24 4.81
N ILE A 142 6.86 -16.09 5.19
CA ILE A 142 7.61 -15.04 5.90
C ILE A 142 8.04 -15.54 7.28
N ARG A 143 7.13 -16.17 8.02
CA ARG A 143 7.43 -16.76 9.32
C ARG A 143 8.58 -17.76 9.23
N GLN A 144 8.51 -18.69 8.27
CA GLN A 144 9.59 -19.66 8.06
C GLN A 144 10.92 -18.99 7.69
N ALA A 145 10.90 -17.92 6.89
CA ALA A 145 12.11 -17.17 6.55
C ALA A 145 12.71 -16.46 7.77
N LEU A 146 11.87 -15.90 8.65
CA LEU A 146 12.30 -15.27 9.90
C LEU A 146 12.88 -16.30 10.88
N ASP A 147 12.19 -17.44 11.06
CA ASP A 147 12.62 -18.52 11.96
C ASP A 147 13.92 -19.19 11.50
N ASN A 148 14.16 -19.28 10.19
CA ASN A 148 15.37 -19.87 9.59
C ASN A 148 16.48 -18.83 9.32
N SER A 149 16.31 -17.58 9.73
CA SER A 149 17.35 -16.58 9.54
C SER A 149 18.60 -16.99 10.33
N MET A 150 19.71 -17.24 9.62
CA MET A 150 21.02 -17.54 10.24
C MET A 150 21.66 -16.29 10.87
N LEU A 151 20.97 -15.16 10.85
CA LEU A 151 21.46 -13.92 11.46
C LEU A 151 21.31 -14.05 12.98
N PRO A 152 22.37 -13.81 13.76
CA PRO A 152 22.30 -13.80 15.22
C PRO A 152 21.65 -12.51 15.73
N ILE A 153 20.46 -12.18 15.18
CA ILE A 153 19.74 -10.93 15.43
C ILE A 153 18.34 -11.31 15.93
N ASP A 154 17.95 -10.77 17.07
CA ASP A 154 16.58 -10.89 17.59
C ASP A 154 15.64 -9.96 16.78
N ILE A 155 15.14 -10.47 15.66
CA ILE A 155 14.26 -9.73 14.75
C ILE A 155 12.96 -9.33 15.48
N GLU A 156 12.36 -10.21 16.28
CA GLU A 156 11.16 -9.90 17.05
C GLU A 156 11.43 -8.79 18.08
N GLY A 157 12.55 -8.85 18.76
CA GLY A 157 12.97 -7.81 19.70
C GLY A 157 13.16 -6.46 19.03
N ILE A 158 13.77 -6.44 17.82
CA ILE A 158 13.91 -5.19 17.03
C ILE A 158 12.55 -4.62 16.69
N PHE A 159 11.65 -5.41 16.08
CA PHE A 159 10.32 -4.94 15.75
C PHE A 159 9.57 -4.46 17.00
N SER A 160 9.58 -5.24 18.08
CA SER A 160 8.89 -4.92 19.33
C SER A 160 9.42 -3.65 20.01
N SER A 161 10.65 -3.26 19.73
CA SER A 161 11.22 -2.01 20.24
C SER A 161 10.75 -0.77 19.49
N ILE A 162 10.25 -0.92 18.27
CA ILE A 162 9.76 0.19 17.45
C ILE A 162 8.33 0.52 17.86
N HIS A 163 8.10 1.74 18.33
CA HIS A 163 6.76 2.20 18.71
C HIS A 163 6.64 3.71 18.53
N GLY A 164 6.19 4.12 17.35
CA GLY A 164 6.10 5.52 17.00
C GLY A 164 6.44 5.80 15.55
N ASP A 165 7.04 6.96 15.29
CA ASP A 165 7.38 7.36 13.93
C ASP A 165 8.57 6.57 13.40
N VAL A 166 8.41 6.08 12.16
CA VAL A 166 9.49 5.52 11.34
C VAL A 166 9.53 6.30 10.04
N ALA A 167 10.70 6.70 9.62
CA ALA A 167 10.85 7.47 8.40
C ALA A 167 12.15 7.14 7.66
N VAL A 168 12.10 7.31 6.35
CA VAL A 168 13.21 7.14 5.43
C VAL A 168 13.34 8.40 4.60
N GLY A 169 14.53 8.96 4.53
CA GLY A 169 14.87 10.08 3.67
C GLY A 169 15.97 9.73 2.68
N TYR A 170 15.82 10.15 1.44
CA TYR A 170 16.79 9.95 0.39
C TYR A 170 17.34 11.32 -0.04
N ASN A 171 18.63 11.54 0.17
CA ASN A 171 19.23 12.86 0.01
C ASN A 171 20.01 13.01 -1.31
N SER A 172 20.48 11.91 -1.91
CA SER A 172 21.24 11.93 -3.13
C SER A 172 21.05 10.67 -3.96
N LEU A 173 20.72 10.85 -5.25
CA LEU A 173 20.61 9.75 -6.21
C LEU A 173 21.97 9.19 -6.63
N SER A 174 23.05 9.99 -6.53
CA SER A 174 24.38 9.61 -6.97
C SER A 174 25.19 8.86 -5.92
N ASN A 175 24.97 9.16 -4.64
CA ASN A 175 25.77 8.63 -3.53
C ASN A 175 25.04 7.61 -2.66
N ASN A 176 23.77 7.29 -2.99
CA ASN A 176 22.91 6.42 -2.18
C ASN A 176 22.79 6.86 -0.70
N ASP A 177 22.73 8.17 -0.48
CA ASP A 177 22.62 8.73 0.87
C ASP A 177 21.20 8.48 1.41
N LEU A 178 21.05 7.44 2.22
CA LEU A 178 19.82 7.03 2.85
C LEU A 178 19.90 7.34 4.35
N LEU A 179 18.93 8.07 4.88
CA LEU A 179 18.74 8.29 6.29
C LEU A 179 17.49 7.55 6.76
N ILE A 180 17.63 6.76 7.82
CA ILE A 180 16.53 6.02 8.43
C ILE A 180 16.36 6.53 9.86
N TYR A 181 15.13 6.81 10.23
CA TYR A 181 14.73 7.17 11.57
C TYR A 181 13.69 6.18 12.09
N ALA A 182 13.77 5.82 13.37
CA ALA A 182 12.74 5.06 14.05
C ALA A 182 12.65 5.48 15.53
N ASP A 183 11.42 5.69 16.01
CA ASP A 183 11.14 5.81 17.43
C ASP A 183 11.29 4.44 18.11
N VAL A 184 12.23 4.33 19.05
CA VAL A 184 12.49 3.08 19.76
C VAL A 184 12.26 3.24 21.26
N THR A 185 11.56 2.27 21.84
CA THR A 185 11.26 2.24 23.28
C THR A 185 12.39 1.57 24.09
N ASN A 186 13.12 0.65 23.47
CA ASN A 186 14.27 -0.02 24.06
C ASN A 186 15.51 0.22 23.19
N LYS A 187 16.56 0.82 23.78
CA LYS A 187 17.83 1.13 23.11
C LYS A 187 18.91 0.07 23.33
N ASP A 188 18.69 -0.90 24.20
CA ASP A 188 19.72 -1.84 24.63
C ASP A 188 20.22 -2.72 23.48
N PHE A 189 19.34 -3.05 22.51
CA PHE A 189 19.73 -3.83 21.34
C PHE A 189 20.62 -3.07 20.35
N LEU A 190 20.69 -1.72 20.42
CA LEU A 190 21.60 -0.91 19.61
C LEU A 190 23.03 -0.90 20.15
N GLN A 191 23.26 -1.46 21.34
CA GLN A 191 24.56 -1.45 22.02
C GLN A 191 25.24 -2.84 21.99
N SER A 192 24.56 -3.85 21.47
CA SER A 192 25.05 -5.21 21.26
C SER A 192 25.57 -5.40 19.84
#